data_3d605e5de55bd4b3b15c0d502a717cb5
#
_entry.id   3d605e5de55bd4b3b15c0d502a717cb5
#
_cell.length_a   1.000
_cell.length_b   1.000
_cell.length_c   1.000
_cell.angle_alpha   90.00
_cell.angle_beta   90.00
_cell.angle_gamma   90.00
#
_symmetry.space_group_name_H-M   'P 1'
#
loop_
_entity.id
_entity.type
_entity.pdbx_description
1 polymer ?
#
loop_
_entity_poly.entity_id
_entity_poly.type
_entity_poly.pdbx_seq_one_letter_code
_entity_poly.pdbx_strand_id
1 'polypeptide(L)'
;IVSNNILANRIALALSKVESCNLLITIDEYSGFMPESLKVESFEKLLKIGDENLSTALHNLNTIDKDDICCLIYTSGTGGRPKGVMLTHRSIYHNILGADNLVKQVGDINHTYLSLVPYSHAYEHMAIFLQIYLGAQIYFSEGPDKFAANLLEVAPTLSTAVPRLFEVLYDRIRIQIKNSGKLLQFAFNRTIKLGKKNLFNDLNFIEKIEHNTYCKLIRNRITKRL
;
A
#
# COMPACT_ATOMS: atom_id res chain seq x y z
N ILE A 1 -15.11 -12.52 -0.56
CA ILE A 1 -14.28 -12.94 -1.71
C ILE A 1 -12.92 -13.37 -1.18
N VAL A 2 -12.36 -14.48 -1.65
CA VAL A 2 -11.04 -14.98 -1.29
C VAL A 2 -10.19 -15.30 -2.51
N SER A 3 -8.88 -15.09 -2.43
CA SER A 3 -7.99 -15.24 -3.58
C SER A 3 -7.64 -16.68 -3.92
N ASN A 4 -7.54 -17.57 -2.93
CA ASN A 4 -7.04 -18.93 -3.15
C ASN A 4 -7.71 -19.97 -2.24
N ASN A 5 -7.50 -21.26 -2.58
CA ASN A 5 -8.05 -22.40 -1.89
C ASN A 5 -7.63 -22.53 -0.42
N ILE A 6 -6.40 -22.10 -0.08
CA ILE A 6 -5.91 -22.18 1.31
C ILE A 6 -6.75 -21.26 2.21
N LEU A 7 -7.01 -20.04 1.75
CA LEU A 7 -7.85 -19.09 2.48
C LEU A 7 -9.29 -19.54 2.50
N ALA A 8 -9.83 -20.04 1.38
CA ALA A 8 -11.20 -20.55 1.28
C ALA A 8 -11.44 -21.67 2.30
N ASN A 9 -10.57 -22.68 2.35
CA ASN A 9 -10.69 -23.79 3.29
C ASN A 9 -10.56 -23.36 4.76
N ARG A 10 -9.69 -22.35 5.05
CA ARG A 10 -9.51 -21.82 6.40
C ARG A 10 -10.76 -21.15 6.96
N ILE A 11 -11.51 -20.44 6.10
CA ILE A 11 -12.66 -19.64 6.54
C ILE A 11 -14.00 -20.34 6.33
N ALA A 12 -14.10 -21.34 5.48
CA ALA A 12 -15.36 -22.01 5.11
C ALA A 12 -16.16 -22.48 6.34
N LEU A 13 -15.49 -23.15 7.28
CA LEU A 13 -16.13 -23.62 8.50
C LEU A 13 -16.59 -22.47 9.42
N ALA A 14 -15.91 -21.36 9.44
CA ALA A 14 -16.33 -20.18 10.19
C ALA A 14 -17.52 -19.48 9.53
N LEU A 15 -17.50 -19.36 8.21
CA LEU A 15 -18.58 -18.76 7.43
C LEU A 15 -19.89 -19.56 7.51
N SER A 16 -19.81 -20.89 7.54
CA SER A 16 -21.00 -21.74 7.67
C SER A 16 -21.78 -21.55 8.99
N LYS A 17 -21.16 -20.93 9.99
CA LYS A 17 -21.80 -20.59 11.27
C LYS A 17 -22.42 -19.19 11.29
N VAL A 18 -22.30 -18.44 10.20
CA VAL A 18 -22.81 -17.08 10.07
C VAL A 18 -24.03 -17.14 9.15
N GLU A 19 -25.23 -17.09 9.73
CA GLU A 19 -26.51 -17.23 9.01
C GLU A 19 -26.67 -16.24 7.84
N SER A 20 -26.11 -15.04 7.95
CA SER A 20 -26.12 -14.02 6.91
C SER A 20 -25.11 -14.25 5.77
N CYS A 21 -24.24 -15.29 5.89
CA CYS A 21 -23.20 -15.56 4.91
C CYS A 21 -23.47 -16.92 4.23
N ASN A 22 -24.03 -16.87 3.05
CA ASN A 22 -24.41 -18.06 2.28
C ASN A 22 -23.62 -18.21 0.96
N LEU A 23 -22.72 -17.27 0.67
CA LEU A 23 -21.95 -17.24 -0.58
C LEU A 23 -20.47 -16.98 -0.31
N LEU A 24 -19.61 -17.84 -0.86
CA LEU A 24 -18.16 -17.66 -0.93
C LEU A 24 -17.75 -17.52 -2.40
N ILE A 25 -17.04 -16.47 -2.72
CA ILE A 25 -16.50 -16.21 -4.06
C ILE A 25 -15.01 -16.44 -4.04
N THR A 26 -14.50 -17.26 -4.96
CA THR A 26 -13.08 -17.58 -5.08
C THR A 26 -12.52 -17.09 -6.41
N ILE A 27 -11.29 -16.56 -6.39
CA ILE A 27 -10.57 -16.17 -7.61
C ILE A 27 -10.00 -17.41 -8.27
N ASP A 28 -9.30 -18.24 -7.50
CA ASP A 28 -8.84 -19.55 -7.98
C ASP A 28 -10.00 -20.55 -8.03
N GLU A 29 -9.87 -21.55 -8.88
CA GLU A 29 -10.79 -22.68 -8.91
C GLU A 29 -10.81 -23.38 -7.56
N TYR A 30 -12.01 -23.52 -6.97
CA TYR A 30 -12.15 -24.11 -5.65
C TYR A 30 -12.12 -25.63 -5.69
N SER A 31 -11.24 -26.21 -4.90
CA SER A 31 -11.17 -27.64 -4.63
C SER A 31 -11.08 -27.89 -3.13
N GLY A 32 -12.13 -28.35 -2.51
CA GLY A 32 -12.15 -28.63 -1.08
C GLY A 32 -13.52 -28.96 -0.53
N PHE A 33 -13.58 -29.29 0.75
CA PHE A 33 -14.84 -29.53 1.45
C PHE A 33 -15.58 -28.20 1.68
N MET A 34 -16.84 -28.18 1.29
CA MET A 34 -17.72 -27.04 1.52
C MET A 34 -18.96 -27.47 2.30
N PRO A 35 -19.31 -26.76 3.39
CA PRO A 35 -20.56 -26.98 4.11
C PRO A 35 -21.76 -26.72 3.18
N GLU A 36 -22.82 -27.52 3.30
CA GLU A 36 -24.03 -27.39 2.46
C GLU A 36 -24.71 -26.03 2.56
N SER A 37 -24.55 -25.33 3.69
CA SER A 37 -25.09 -23.99 3.90
C SER A 37 -24.36 -22.90 3.14
N LEU A 38 -23.20 -23.19 2.52
CA LEU A 38 -22.36 -22.20 1.88
C LEU A 38 -22.16 -22.52 0.40
N LYS A 39 -22.71 -21.68 -0.47
CA LYS A 39 -22.51 -21.78 -1.92
C LYS A 39 -21.17 -21.22 -2.32
N VAL A 40 -20.45 -21.89 -3.23
CA VAL A 40 -19.21 -21.38 -3.80
C VAL A 40 -19.43 -21.00 -5.26
N GLU A 41 -18.96 -19.81 -5.61
CA GLU A 41 -18.99 -19.32 -6.99
C GLU A 41 -17.62 -18.78 -7.40
N SER A 42 -17.27 -18.88 -8.67
CA SER A 42 -16.04 -18.29 -9.20
C SER A 42 -16.19 -16.79 -9.40
N PHE A 43 -15.08 -16.05 -9.25
CA PHE A 43 -15.05 -14.62 -9.51
C PHE A 43 -15.40 -14.29 -10.97
N GLU A 44 -14.95 -15.13 -11.91
CA GLU A 44 -15.33 -14.98 -13.34
C GLU A 44 -16.84 -15.01 -13.57
N LYS A 45 -17.55 -15.93 -12.88
CA LYS A 45 -19.00 -15.99 -12.98
C LYS A 45 -19.64 -14.73 -12.42
N LEU A 46 -19.09 -14.19 -11.33
CA LEU A 46 -19.59 -12.95 -10.76
C LEU A 46 -19.40 -11.77 -11.73
N LEU A 47 -18.29 -11.70 -12.45
CA LEU A 47 -18.05 -10.66 -13.46
C LEU A 47 -19.10 -10.71 -14.57
N LYS A 48 -19.39 -11.92 -15.11
CA LYS A 48 -20.43 -12.10 -16.13
C LYS A 48 -21.81 -11.63 -15.65
N ILE A 49 -22.19 -12.00 -14.42
CA ILE A 49 -23.44 -11.53 -13.80
C ILE A 49 -23.43 -10.00 -13.65
N GLY A 50 -22.29 -9.40 -13.32
CA GLY A 50 -22.11 -7.96 -13.18
C GLY A 50 -22.32 -7.22 -14.51
N ASP A 51 -21.77 -7.73 -15.59
CA ASP A 51 -21.95 -7.16 -16.93
C ASP A 51 -23.42 -7.15 -17.37
N GLU A 52 -24.16 -8.22 -17.08
CA GLU A 52 -25.58 -8.32 -17.38
C GLU A 52 -26.47 -7.37 -16.54
N ASN A 53 -25.99 -6.96 -15.36
CA ASN A 53 -26.74 -6.16 -14.39
C ASN A 53 -26.15 -4.76 -14.16
N LEU A 54 -25.28 -4.28 -15.04
CA LEU A 54 -24.56 -3.01 -14.88
C LEU A 54 -25.52 -1.81 -14.69
N SER A 55 -26.61 -1.76 -15.44
CA SER A 55 -27.62 -0.68 -15.34
C SER A 55 -28.26 -0.62 -13.94
N THR A 56 -28.56 -1.77 -13.35
CA THR A 56 -29.10 -1.86 -12.00
C THR A 56 -28.07 -1.43 -10.96
N ALA A 57 -26.82 -1.84 -11.12
CA ALA A 57 -25.73 -1.42 -10.24
C ALA A 57 -25.52 0.10 -10.28
N LEU A 58 -25.50 0.70 -11.47
CA LEU A 58 -25.37 2.15 -11.64
C LEU A 58 -26.57 2.92 -11.04
N HIS A 59 -27.79 2.37 -11.15
CA HIS A 59 -28.96 2.98 -10.50
C HIS A 59 -28.79 2.97 -8.97
N ASN A 60 -28.33 1.86 -8.39
CA ASN A 60 -28.13 1.74 -6.95
C ASN A 60 -27.07 2.71 -6.41
N LEU A 61 -26.08 3.12 -7.20
CA LEU A 61 -25.09 4.12 -6.79
C LEU A 61 -25.75 5.45 -6.40
N ASN A 62 -26.86 5.82 -7.02
CA ASN A 62 -27.58 7.06 -6.73
C ASN A 62 -28.35 7.02 -5.39
N THR A 63 -28.48 5.86 -4.77
CA THR A 63 -29.17 5.68 -3.47
C THR A 63 -28.22 5.69 -2.29
N ILE A 64 -26.91 5.70 -2.52
CA ILE A 64 -25.89 5.71 -1.46
C ILE A 64 -25.82 7.10 -0.83
N ASP A 65 -26.03 7.16 0.49
CA ASP A 65 -25.82 8.38 1.26
C ASP A 65 -24.35 8.48 1.72
N LYS A 66 -23.87 9.72 1.83
CA LYS A 66 -22.51 10.00 2.33
C LYS A 66 -22.27 9.49 3.76
N ASP A 67 -23.31 9.31 4.54
CA ASP A 67 -23.24 8.81 5.91
C ASP A 67 -23.43 7.30 6.01
N ASP A 68 -23.70 6.62 4.88
CA ASP A 68 -23.68 5.17 4.83
C ASP A 68 -22.28 4.61 5.11
N ILE A 69 -22.25 3.39 5.69
CA ILE A 69 -20.99 2.68 5.97
C ILE A 69 -20.40 2.22 4.65
N CYS A 70 -19.22 2.74 4.34
CA CYS A 70 -18.44 2.33 3.17
C CYS A 70 -17.66 1.05 3.41
N CYS A 71 -17.02 0.93 4.57
CA CYS A 71 -16.23 -0.25 4.92
C CYS A 71 -16.09 -0.45 6.42
N LEU A 72 -15.71 -1.69 6.79
CA LEU A 72 -15.36 -2.11 8.15
C LEU A 72 -13.89 -2.49 8.20
N ILE A 73 -13.13 -1.87 9.07
CA ILE A 73 -11.72 -2.23 9.30
C ILE A 73 -11.57 -2.77 10.71
N TYR A 74 -11.12 -4.02 10.81
CA TYR A 74 -10.92 -4.67 12.09
C TYR A 74 -9.57 -4.30 12.71
N THR A 75 -9.60 -3.93 13.99
CA THR A 75 -8.41 -3.68 14.80
C THR A 75 -8.30 -4.70 15.91
N SER A 76 -7.09 -4.97 16.39
CA SER A 76 -6.84 -5.97 17.45
C SER A 76 -7.48 -5.66 18.81
N GLY A 77 -7.97 -4.44 19.03
CA GLY A 77 -8.61 -4.02 20.27
C GLY A 77 -7.74 -4.22 21.53
N THR A 78 -7.80 -3.31 22.49
CA THR A 78 -7.03 -3.36 23.73
C THR A 78 -7.42 -4.52 24.67
N GLY A 79 -8.59 -5.12 24.45
CA GLY A 79 -9.12 -6.25 25.24
C GLY A 79 -9.00 -7.63 24.57
N GLY A 80 -8.17 -7.77 23.54
CA GLY A 80 -7.94 -9.05 22.84
C GLY A 80 -9.07 -9.49 21.90
N ARG A 81 -10.21 -8.78 21.87
CA ARG A 81 -11.29 -9.02 20.89
C ARG A 81 -11.20 -8.04 19.75
N PRO A 82 -11.20 -8.50 18.50
CA PRO A 82 -11.20 -7.60 17.34
C PRO A 82 -12.43 -6.68 17.35
N LYS A 83 -12.20 -5.40 17.03
CA LYS A 83 -13.25 -4.39 16.89
C LYS A 83 -13.37 -3.96 15.44
N GLY A 84 -14.56 -4.04 14.86
CA GLY A 84 -14.86 -3.53 13.53
C GLY A 84 -15.11 -2.01 13.60
N VAL A 85 -14.18 -1.24 13.07
CA VAL A 85 -14.33 0.22 12.94
C VAL A 85 -15.12 0.51 11.67
N MET A 86 -16.27 1.15 11.81
CA MET A 86 -17.14 1.56 10.71
C MET A 86 -16.65 2.89 10.12
N LEU A 87 -16.36 2.89 8.83
CA LEU A 87 -15.98 4.09 8.09
C LEU A 87 -17.08 4.44 7.09
N THR A 88 -17.57 5.67 7.15
CA THR A 88 -18.57 6.18 6.21
C THR A 88 -17.92 6.72 4.94
N HIS A 89 -18.68 6.80 3.84
CA HIS A 89 -18.23 7.46 2.61
C HIS A 89 -17.75 8.88 2.88
N ARG A 90 -18.44 9.63 3.73
CA ARG A 90 -18.05 10.98 4.15
C ARG A 90 -16.69 11.01 4.81
N SER A 91 -16.41 10.10 5.74
CA SER A 91 -15.13 10.08 6.47
C SER A 91 -13.95 9.78 5.53
N ILE A 92 -14.12 8.87 4.59
CA ILE A 92 -13.14 8.56 3.56
C ILE A 92 -12.90 9.77 2.66
N TYR A 93 -13.95 10.39 2.15
CA TYR A 93 -13.85 11.54 1.25
C TYR A 93 -13.16 12.75 1.91
N HIS A 94 -13.47 13.06 3.17
CA HIS A 94 -12.77 14.13 3.89
C HIS A 94 -11.29 13.86 4.09
N ASN A 95 -10.90 12.61 4.36
CA ASN A 95 -9.50 12.23 4.43
C ASN A 95 -8.79 12.40 3.07
N ILE A 96 -9.45 12.01 1.97
CA ILE A 96 -8.92 12.20 0.61
C ILE A 96 -8.67 13.68 0.34
N LEU A 97 -9.63 14.56 0.61
CA LEU A 97 -9.48 16.00 0.41
C LEU A 97 -8.34 16.60 1.24
N GLY A 98 -8.18 16.13 2.49
CA GLY A 98 -7.06 16.54 3.34
C GLY A 98 -5.71 16.12 2.76
N ALA A 99 -5.60 14.89 2.27
CA ALA A 99 -4.39 14.36 1.70
C ALA A 99 -4.08 14.95 0.30
N ASP A 100 -5.08 15.26 -0.51
CA ASP A 100 -4.93 15.91 -1.83
C ASP A 100 -4.15 17.23 -1.72
N ASN A 101 -4.42 18.03 -0.69
CA ASN A 101 -3.68 19.25 -0.44
C ASN A 101 -2.18 19.02 -0.18
N LEU A 102 -1.82 17.88 0.41
CA LEU A 102 -0.41 17.51 0.61
C LEU A 102 0.23 17.04 -0.70
N VAL A 103 -0.49 16.25 -1.49
CA VAL A 103 0.02 15.73 -2.76
C VAL A 103 0.22 16.85 -3.77
N LYS A 104 -0.63 17.86 -3.81
CA LYS A 104 -0.47 19.05 -4.66
C LYS A 104 0.85 19.80 -4.43
N GLN A 105 1.45 19.67 -3.25
CA GLN A 105 2.77 20.24 -2.97
C GLN A 105 3.91 19.51 -3.70
N VAL A 106 3.68 18.26 -4.12
CA VAL A 106 4.65 17.46 -4.90
C VAL A 106 4.67 17.90 -6.37
N GLY A 107 3.65 18.58 -6.82
CA GLY A 107 3.50 19.10 -8.18
C GLY A 107 2.35 18.45 -8.95
N ASP A 108 1.96 19.09 -10.02
CA ASP A 108 0.87 18.66 -10.92
C ASP A 108 1.44 17.70 -11.97
N ILE A 109 1.64 16.45 -11.59
CA ILE A 109 2.25 15.40 -12.43
C ILE A 109 1.31 14.20 -12.51
N ASN A 110 1.44 13.40 -13.56
CA ASN A 110 0.81 12.10 -13.63
C ASN A 110 1.38 11.21 -12.52
N HIS A 111 0.58 10.98 -11.48
CA HIS A 111 1.03 10.20 -10.34
C HIS A 111 1.13 8.72 -10.67
N THR A 112 2.29 8.14 -10.31
CA THR A 112 2.52 6.70 -10.29
C THR A 112 2.70 6.30 -8.83
N TYR A 113 1.89 5.37 -8.37
CA TYR A 113 1.85 4.95 -6.98
C TYR A 113 2.26 3.48 -6.84
N LEU A 114 3.18 3.18 -5.92
CA LEU A 114 3.55 1.81 -5.56
C LEU A 114 3.03 1.50 -4.15
N SER A 115 2.07 0.59 -4.09
CA SER A 115 1.47 0.07 -2.86
C SER A 115 2.26 -1.10 -2.31
N LEU A 116 2.62 -1.07 -1.03
CA LEU A 116 3.32 -2.16 -0.33
C LEU A 116 2.56 -2.65 0.90
N VAL A 117 1.95 -1.73 1.63
CA VAL A 117 1.28 -2.04 2.90
C VAL A 117 0.02 -2.86 2.60
N PRO A 118 -0.31 -3.89 3.41
CA PRO A 118 -1.54 -4.65 3.19
C PRO A 118 -2.79 -3.77 3.16
N TYR A 119 -3.64 -3.99 2.17
CA TYR A 119 -4.87 -3.22 1.95
C TYR A 119 -5.87 -3.29 3.11
N SER A 120 -5.73 -4.28 3.99
CA SER A 120 -6.49 -4.38 5.24
C SER A 120 -6.14 -3.34 6.29
N HIS A 121 -5.00 -2.65 6.15
CA HIS A 121 -4.66 -1.52 7.02
C HIS A 121 -5.35 -0.23 6.58
N ALA A 122 -5.97 0.47 7.53
CA ALA A 122 -6.71 1.71 7.28
C ALA A 122 -5.89 2.74 6.49
N TYR A 123 -4.61 2.88 6.78
CA TYR A 123 -3.72 3.81 6.11
C TYR A 123 -3.57 3.51 4.61
N GLU A 124 -3.29 2.25 4.25
CA GLU A 124 -3.16 1.86 2.84
C GLU A 124 -4.50 1.90 2.11
N HIS A 125 -5.55 1.49 2.80
CA HIS A 125 -6.91 1.55 2.28
C HIS A 125 -7.27 2.98 1.85
N MET A 126 -6.98 3.96 2.70
CA MET A 126 -7.17 5.37 2.39
C MET A 126 -6.24 5.88 1.29
N ALA A 127 -4.98 5.41 1.27
CA ALA A 127 -4.01 5.79 0.25
C ALA A 127 -4.48 5.36 -1.15
N ILE A 128 -5.01 4.16 -1.30
CA ILE A 128 -5.56 3.68 -2.58
C ILE A 128 -6.75 4.52 -3.03
N PHE A 129 -7.69 4.85 -2.15
CA PHE A 129 -8.79 5.73 -2.51
C PHE A 129 -8.31 7.12 -2.95
N LEU A 130 -7.28 7.66 -2.30
CA LEU A 130 -6.64 8.90 -2.75
C LEU A 130 -6.05 8.75 -4.15
N GLN A 131 -5.37 7.65 -4.44
CA GLN A 131 -4.79 7.43 -5.78
C GLN A 131 -5.86 7.30 -6.87
N ILE A 132 -6.98 6.63 -6.56
CA ILE A 132 -8.15 6.57 -7.47
C ILE A 132 -8.71 7.98 -7.72
N TYR A 133 -8.86 8.77 -6.67
CA TYR A 133 -9.32 10.17 -6.77
C TYR A 133 -8.40 11.04 -7.64
N LEU A 134 -7.08 10.84 -7.52
CA LEU A 134 -6.06 11.56 -8.30
C LEU A 134 -5.92 11.04 -9.74
N GLY A 135 -6.59 9.95 -10.11
CA GLY A 135 -6.40 9.29 -11.41
C GLY A 135 -4.99 8.70 -11.58
N ALA A 136 -4.36 8.30 -10.48
CA ALA A 136 -3.01 7.78 -10.48
C ALA A 136 -2.91 6.37 -11.08
N GLN A 137 -1.75 6.05 -11.66
CA GLN A 137 -1.41 4.70 -12.05
C GLN A 137 -0.93 3.92 -10.82
N ILE A 138 -1.66 2.87 -10.44
CA ILE A 138 -1.40 2.12 -9.19
C ILE A 138 -0.71 0.81 -9.53
N TYR A 139 0.44 0.55 -8.88
CA TYR A 139 1.16 -0.71 -8.89
C TYR A 139 1.17 -1.33 -7.50
N PHE A 140 1.08 -2.65 -7.43
CA PHE A 140 1.16 -3.41 -6.19
C PHE A 140 2.50 -4.12 -6.09
N SER A 141 3.20 -3.93 -4.98
CA SER A 141 4.46 -4.60 -4.74
C SER A 141 4.26 -6.11 -4.52
N GLU A 142 5.17 -6.91 -5.04
CA GLU A 142 5.18 -8.37 -4.85
C GLU A 142 5.49 -8.78 -3.39
N GLY A 143 5.78 -7.82 -2.52
CA GLY A 143 6.04 -8.02 -1.10
C GLY A 143 7.29 -7.29 -0.60
N PRO A 144 7.55 -7.32 0.72
CA PRO A 144 8.65 -6.57 1.33
C PRO A 144 10.04 -6.91 0.77
N ASP A 145 10.26 -8.17 0.38
CA ASP A 145 11.56 -8.61 -0.15
C ASP A 145 11.82 -8.11 -1.57
N LYS A 146 10.77 -7.89 -2.34
CA LYS A 146 10.82 -7.40 -3.72
C LYS A 146 10.66 -5.88 -3.82
N PHE A 147 10.30 -5.21 -2.75
CA PHE A 147 9.95 -3.80 -2.77
C PHE A 147 11.04 -2.90 -3.37
N ALA A 148 12.31 -3.15 -3.03
CA ALA A 148 13.42 -2.38 -3.60
C ALA A 148 13.53 -2.56 -5.13
N ALA A 149 13.33 -3.77 -5.64
CA ALA A 149 13.31 -4.04 -7.08
C ALA A 149 12.10 -3.39 -7.74
N ASN A 150 10.92 -3.50 -7.14
CA ASN A 150 9.70 -2.85 -7.65
C ASN A 150 9.80 -1.32 -7.64
N LEU A 151 10.48 -0.71 -6.66
CA LEU A 151 10.76 0.73 -6.66
C LEU A 151 11.61 1.16 -7.87
N LEU A 152 12.60 0.35 -8.26
CA LEU A 152 13.44 0.65 -9.42
C LEU A 152 12.68 0.44 -10.74
N GLU A 153 11.87 -0.59 -10.82
CA GLU A 153 11.07 -0.93 -12.01
C GLU A 153 9.98 0.11 -12.27
N VAL A 154 9.19 0.41 -11.26
CA VAL A 154 8.04 1.32 -11.36
C VAL A 154 8.46 2.79 -11.34
N ALA A 155 9.55 3.12 -10.65
CA ALA A 155 9.99 4.50 -10.39
C ALA A 155 8.84 5.42 -9.92
N PRO A 156 8.11 5.06 -8.86
CA PRO A 156 6.88 5.74 -8.47
C PRO A 156 7.15 7.18 -8.02
N THR A 157 6.16 8.05 -8.26
CA THR A 157 6.18 9.43 -7.75
C THR A 157 5.75 9.48 -6.28
N LEU A 158 4.90 8.54 -5.88
CA LEU A 158 4.37 8.39 -4.52
C LEU A 158 4.39 6.92 -4.09
N SER A 159 4.65 6.69 -2.82
CA SER A 159 4.51 5.37 -2.19
C SER A 159 4.22 5.55 -0.71
N THR A 160 3.41 4.67 -0.15
CA THR A 160 3.21 4.59 1.30
C THR A 160 4.19 3.60 1.90
N ALA A 161 4.70 3.92 3.07
CA ALA A 161 5.62 3.07 3.76
C ALA A 161 5.48 3.21 5.28
N VAL A 162 5.71 2.12 5.99
CA VAL A 162 5.81 2.12 7.45
C VAL A 162 7.27 2.34 7.88
N PRO A 163 7.53 2.93 9.06
CA PRO A 163 8.90 3.21 9.52
C PRO A 163 9.84 2.01 9.43
N ARG A 164 9.33 0.82 9.74
CA ARG A 164 10.10 -0.43 9.67
C ARG A 164 10.70 -0.72 8.29
N LEU A 165 10.00 -0.33 7.23
CA LEU A 165 10.50 -0.51 5.86
C LEU A 165 11.76 0.32 5.62
N PHE A 166 11.77 1.58 6.05
CA PHE A 166 12.94 2.46 5.92
C PHE A 166 14.13 1.94 6.74
N GLU A 167 13.88 1.39 7.92
CA GLU A 167 14.92 0.75 8.72
C GLU A 167 15.57 -0.42 7.96
N VAL A 168 14.75 -1.32 7.40
CA VAL A 168 15.23 -2.48 6.64
C VAL A 168 16.00 -2.03 5.39
N LEU A 169 15.49 -1.06 4.63
CA LEU A 169 16.20 -0.51 3.46
C LEU A 169 17.54 0.12 3.87
N TYR A 170 17.54 0.91 4.94
CA TYR A 170 18.76 1.53 5.45
C TYR A 170 19.81 0.50 5.87
N ASP A 171 19.40 -0.55 6.59
CA ASP A 171 20.31 -1.61 7.00
C ASP A 171 20.86 -2.40 5.81
N ARG A 172 20.05 -2.70 4.80
CA ARG A 172 20.52 -3.32 3.55
C ARG A 172 21.57 -2.45 2.86
N ILE A 173 21.32 -1.15 2.73
CA ILE A 173 22.28 -0.19 2.16
C ILE A 173 23.58 -0.17 3.00
N ARG A 174 23.48 -0.13 4.32
CA ARG A 174 24.66 -0.15 5.21
C ARG A 174 25.50 -1.39 5.03
N ILE A 175 24.88 -2.56 4.93
CA ILE A 175 25.58 -3.84 4.71
C ILE A 175 26.34 -3.80 3.37
N GLN A 176 25.68 -3.33 2.30
CA GLN A 176 26.32 -3.21 0.97
C GLN A 176 27.51 -2.24 1.01
N ILE A 177 27.33 -1.09 1.67
CA ILE A 177 28.40 -0.10 1.80
C ILE A 177 29.57 -0.64 2.65
N LYS A 178 29.28 -1.39 3.72
CA LYS A 178 30.33 -2.03 4.55
C LYS A 178 31.19 -3.00 3.74
N ASN A 179 30.60 -3.66 2.76
CA ASN A 179 31.32 -4.59 1.86
C ASN A 179 31.98 -3.89 0.66
N SER A 180 31.90 -2.57 0.59
CA SER A 180 32.51 -1.77 -0.47
C SER A 180 33.87 -1.16 -0.01
N GLY A 181 34.60 -0.56 -0.95
CA GLY A 181 35.90 0.07 -0.65
C GLY A 181 35.80 1.21 0.37
N LYS A 182 36.87 1.45 1.12
CA LYS A 182 36.99 2.45 2.19
C LYS A 182 36.54 3.87 1.77
N LEU A 183 36.80 4.25 0.52
CA LEU A 183 36.41 5.55 -0.02
C LEU A 183 34.89 5.72 -0.09
N LEU A 184 34.16 4.68 -0.51
CA LEU A 184 32.71 4.71 -0.58
C LEU A 184 32.07 4.71 0.81
N GLN A 185 32.67 3.97 1.76
CA GLN A 185 32.24 3.99 3.16
C GLN A 185 32.40 5.39 3.77
N PHE A 186 33.53 6.04 3.52
CA PHE A 186 33.78 7.42 3.96
C PHE A 186 32.73 8.39 3.37
N ALA A 187 32.55 8.33 2.05
CA ALA A 187 31.58 9.18 1.35
C ALA A 187 30.15 8.98 1.88
N PHE A 188 29.74 7.73 2.11
CA PHE A 188 28.42 7.43 2.69
C PHE A 188 28.25 8.00 4.09
N ASN A 189 29.20 7.76 4.99
CA ASN A 189 29.13 8.28 6.36
C ASN A 189 29.11 9.82 6.38
N ARG A 190 29.89 10.45 5.49
CA ARG A 190 29.92 11.91 5.36
C ARG A 190 28.59 12.44 4.82
N THR A 191 27.99 11.77 3.83
CA THR A 191 26.65 12.10 3.31
C THR A 191 25.59 12.07 4.41
N ILE A 192 25.58 11.02 5.24
CA ILE A 192 24.63 10.91 6.37
C ILE A 192 24.84 12.05 7.37
N LYS A 193 26.10 12.36 7.73
CA LYS A 193 26.40 13.43 8.67
C LYS A 193 25.97 14.80 8.15
N LEU A 194 26.27 15.09 6.90
CA LEU A 194 25.89 16.36 6.28
C LEU A 194 24.36 16.44 6.04
N GLY A 195 23.73 15.32 5.66
CA GLY A 195 22.27 15.24 5.52
C GLY A 195 21.52 15.57 6.80
N LYS A 196 21.99 15.07 7.96
CA LYS A 196 21.43 15.44 9.27
C LYS A 196 21.52 16.93 9.55
N LYS A 197 22.67 17.58 9.25
CA LYS A 197 22.82 19.02 9.39
C LYS A 197 21.91 19.78 8.42
N ASN A 198 21.75 19.29 7.19
CA ASN A 198 20.90 19.92 6.19
C ASN A 198 19.42 19.97 6.60
N LEU A 199 18.93 18.98 7.35
CA LEU A 199 17.57 18.97 7.88
C LEU A 199 17.27 20.20 8.78
N PHE A 200 18.30 20.73 9.44
CA PHE A 200 18.19 21.90 10.31
C PHE A 200 18.71 23.19 9.67
N ASN A 201 18.96 23.18 8.33
CA ASN A 201 19.57 24.31 7.60
C ASN A 201 20.93 24.77 8.14
N ASP A 202 21.70 23.87 8.75
CA ASP A 202 22.91 24.13 9.52
C ASP A 202 24.20 23.92 8.69
N LEU A 203 24.08 23.83 7.34
CA LEU A 203 25.22 23.66 6.44
C LEU A 203 25.80 25.01 6.04
N ASN A 204 27.13 25.18 6.21
CA ASN A 204 27.86 26.28 5.59
C ASN A 204 28.02 26.06 4.06
N PHE A 205 28.52 27.04 3.34
CA PHE A 205 28.63 27.00 1.88
C PHE A 205 29.49 25.82 1.37
N ILE A 206 30.61 25.54 2.04
CA ILE A 206 31.50 24.41 1.68
C ILE A 206 30.79 23.05 1.91
N GLU A 207 30.15 22.93 3.07
CA GLU A 207 29.40 21.73 3.44
C GLU A 207 28.22 21.45 2.46
N LYS A 208 27.58 22.49 1.90
CA LYS A 208 26.55 22.36 0.87
C LYS A 208 27.11 21.77 -0.43
N ILE A 209 28.26 22.24 -0.89
CA ILE A 209 28.94 21.72 -2.09
C ILE A 209 29.34 20.27 -1.85
N GLU A 210 29.96 19.99 -0.70
CA GLU A 210 30.38 18.67 -0.29
C GLU A 210 29.20 17.70 -0.23
N HIS A 211 28.09 18.10 0.42
CA HIS A 211 26.87 17.33 0.52
C HIS A 211 26.30 16.95 -0.86
N ASN A 212 26.17 17.93 -1.77
CA ASN A 212 25.68 17.72 -3.11
C ASN A 212 26.56 16.75 -3.90
N THR A 213 27.88 16.85 -3.77
CA THR A 213 28.84 15.99 -4.46
C THR A 213 28.74 14.55 -3.97
N TYR A 214 28.75 14.33 -2.67
CA TYR A 214 28.61 13.00 -2.10
C TYR A 214 27.23 12.40 -2.32
N CYS A 215 26.16 13.19 -2.24
CA CYS A 215 24.81 12.72 -2.57
C CYS A 215 24.73 12.18 -3.99
N LYS A 216 25.29 12.89 -4.99
CA LYS A 216 25.32 12.39 -6.38
C LYS A 216 26.12 11.10 -6.51
N LEU A 217 27.30 11.02 -5.87
CA LEU A 217 28.14 9.83 -5.92
C LEU A 217 27.44 8.62 -5.30
N ILE A 218 26.84 8.80 -4.13
CA ILE A 218 26.18 7.74 -3.38
C ILE A 218 24.88 7.31 -4.07
N ARG A 219 24.04 8.28 -4.48
CA ARG A 219 22.77 8.01 -5.18
C ARG A 219 23.02 7.16 -6.43
N ASN A 220 23.95 7.54 -7.29
CA ASN A 220 24.27 6.79 -8.52
C ASN A 220 24.77 5.37 -8.27
N ARG A 221 25.37 5.11 -7.12
CA ARG A 221 25.82 3.77 -6.73
C ARG A 221 24.73 2.92 -6.09
N ILE A 222 23.87 3.53 -5.28
CA ILE A 222 22.76 2.83 -4.62
C ILE A 222 21.68 2.47 -5.64
N THR A 223 21.26 3.41 -6.50
CA THR A 223 20.23 3.16 -7.53
C THR A 223 20.61 2.12 -8.56
N LYS A 224 21.91 1.82 -8.75
CA LYS A 224 22.36 0.75 -9.64
C LYS A 224 22.44 -0.63 -8.97
N ARG A 225 22.22 -0.73 -7.66
CA ARG A 225 22.47 -1.94 -6.88
C ARG A 225 21.31 -2.33 -5.92
N LEU A 226 20.29 -1.50 -5.80
CA LEU A 226 19.03 -1.87 -5.14
C LEU A 226 18.19 -2.73 -6.07
#